data_47d10a9511a3f429bffa8be749f33bec
#
_entry.id   47d10a9511a3f429bffa8be749f33bec
#
_cell.length_a   1.000
_cell.length_b   1.000
_cell.length_c   1.000
_cell.angle_alpha   90.00
_cell.angle_beta   90.00
_cell.angle_gamma   90.00
#
_symmetry.space_group_name_H-M   'P 1'
#
loop_
_entity.id
_entity.type
_entity.pdbx_description
1 polymer ?
#
loop_
_entity_poly.entity_id
_entity_poly.type
_entity_poly.pdbx_seq_one_letter_code
_entity_poly.pdbx_strand_id
1 'polypeptide(L)'
;RDLRMSRGLGDVYKRQRCKDGAILINVGRGTTVDSDALVEALRSGKIFGAGLDVTDPEPLPADHPLWGEPGAIITPHNSGKFSLPKTLDNIVDIFIHNLKRYAAGLPLDNQVNRTTRYAADQNGGHRLLSTL
;
A
#
# COMPACT_ATOMS: atom_id res chain seq x y z
N ARG A 1 10.98 -3.72 23.32
CA ARG A 1 9.62 -3.78 22.74
C ARG A 1 9.77 -3.55 21.25
N ASP A 2 9.67 -4.63 20.49
CA ASP A 2 9.97 -4.62 19.06
C ASP A 2 8.86 -3.84 18.33
N LEU A 3 9.18 -2.63 17.85
CA LEU A 3 8.27 -1.74 17.12
C LEU A 3 7.90 -2.28 15.72
N ARG A 4 8.45 -3.43 15.31
CA ARG A 4 8.12 -4.11 14.06
C ARG A 4 6.81 -4.89 14.11
N MET A 5 6.24 -5.13 15.29
CA MET A 5 5.05 -5.99 15.46
C MET A 5 3.70 -5.33 15.16
N SER A 6 3.63 -4.09 14.70
CA SER A 6 2.31 -3.44 14.50
C SER A 6 2.07 -2.83 13.12
N ARG A 7 2.88 -3.13 12.12
CA ARG A 7 2.73 -2.54 10.78
C ARG A 7 2.33 -3.61 9.77
N GLY A 8 1.05 -3.72 9.50
CA GLY A 8 0.53 -4.43 8.35
C GLY A 8 -0.26 -5.71 8.65
N LEU A 9 -0.81 -6.28 7.59
CA LEU A 9 -1.50 -7.58 7.55
C LEU A 9 -0.53 -8.78 7.72
N GLY A 10 0.76 -8.53 7.94
CA GLY A 10 1.79 -9.53 8.17
C GLY A 10 1.68 -10.27 9.50
N ASP A 11 0.86 -9.77 10.41
CA ASP A 11 0.62 -10.44 11.68
C ASP A 11 -0.37 -11.61 11.47
N VAL A 12 0.05 -12.80 11.89
CA VAL A 12 -0.79 -14.02 11.91
C VAL A 12 -2.18 -13.74 12.49
N TYR A 13 -2.25 -12.92 13.53
CA TYR A 13 -3.49 -12.53 14.18
C TYR A 13 -4.44 -11.73 13.29
N LYS A 14 -3.94 -10.81 12.46
CA LYS A 14 -4.78 -10.02 11.55
C LYS A 14 -5.30 -10.85 10.39
N ARG A 15 -4.49 -11.81 9.90
CA ARG A 15 -4.91 -12.75 8.84
C ARG A 15 -6.02 -13.68 9.31
N GLN A 16 -5.96 -14.16 10.54
CA GLN A 16 -7.02 -14.99 11.12
C GLN A 16 -8.37 -14.28 11.17
N ARG A 17 -8.38 -12.94 11.24
CA ARG A 17 -9.60 -12.13 11.24
C ARG A 17 -10.13 -11.75 9.86
N CYS A 18 -9.38 -12.00 8.79
CA CYS A 18 -9.90 -11.85 7.44
C CYS A 18 -11.01 -12.88 7.19
N LYS A 19 -11.96 -12.54 6.33
CA LYS A 19 -12.93 -13.50 5.83
C LYS A 19 -12.21 -14.61 5.07
N ASP A 20 -12.72 -15.83 5.15
CA ASP A 20 -12.21 -16.93 4.34
C ASP A 20 -12.45 -16.62 2.86
N GLY A 21 -11.45 -16.92 2.03
CA GLY A 21 -11.49 -16.61 0.61
C GLY A 21 -11.30 -15.12 0.27
N ALA A 22 -10.77 -14.32 1.18
CA ALA A 22 -10.45 -12.91 0.89
C ALA A 22 -9.37 -12.79 -0.19
N ILE A 23 -9.40 -11.68 -0.94
CA ILE A 23 -8.33 -11.29 -1.88
C ILE A 23 -7.49 -10.21 -1.20
N LEU A 24 -6.16 -10.38 -1.22
CA LEU A 24 -5.20 -9.41 -0.71
C LEU A 24 -4.56 -8.66 -1.86
N ILE A 25 -4.55 -7.32 -1.80
CA ILE A 25 -3.84 -6.48 -2.77
C ILE A 25 -2.87 -5.57 -2.03
N ASN A 26 -1.57 -5.64 -2.38
CA ASN A 26 -0.54 -4.78 -1.81
C ASN A 26 0.18 -4.00 -2.91
N VAL A 27 -0.14 -2.72 -3.01
CA VAL A 27 0.51 -1.74 -3.90
C VAL A 27 1.22 -0.63 -3.10
N GLY A 28 1.39 -0.84 -1.80
CA GLY A 28 1.94 0.14 -0.88
C GLY A 28 3.42 -0.11 -0.55
N ARG A 29 3.67 -1.01 0.39
CA ARG A 29 5.03 -1.38 0.83
C ARG A 29 5.11 -2.87 1.12
N GLY A 30 6.20 -3.52 0.70
CA GLY A 30 6.46 -4.96 0.94
C GLY A 30 6.38 -5.31 2.41
N THR A 31 7.00 -4.52 3.26
CA THR A 31 7.04 -4.72 4.74
C THR A 31 5.67 -4.76 5.42
N THR A 32 4.58 -4.47 4.71
CA THR A 32 3.23 -4.58 5.27
C THR A 32 2.66 -5.99 5.23
N VAL A 33 3.30 -6.89 4.48
CA VAL A 33 2.87 -8.28 4.31
C VAL A 33 4.09 -9.20 4.54
N ASP A 34 3.94 -10.15 5.42
CA ASP A 34 4.89 -11.24 5.58
C ASP A 34 4.67 -12.25 4.45
N SER A 35 5.69 -12.37 3.57
CA SER A 35 5.60 -13.16 2.35
C SER A 35 5.46 -14.67 2.64
N ASP A 36 6.18 -15.20 3.63
CA ASP A 36 6.11 -16.62 4.00
C ASP A 36 4.73 -16.98 4.55
N ALA A 37 4.24 -16.14 5.42
CA ALA A 37 2.94 -16.32 6.00
C ALA A 37 1.78 -16.12 4.99
N LEU A 38 2.00 -15.35 3.92
CA LEU A 38 1.04 -15.27 2.81
C LEU A 38 0.99 -16.57 2.02
N VAL A 39 2.12 -17.23 1.79
CA VAL A 39 2.17 -18.57 1.16
C VAL A 39 1.28 -19.56 1.91
N GLU A 40 1.41 -19.61 3.23
CA GLU A 40 0.56 -20.49 4.06
C GLU A 40 -0.92 -20.15 3.96
N ALA A 41 -1.25 -18.86 3.94
CA ALA A 41 -2.63 -18.40 3.84
C ALA A 41 -3.27 -18.72 2.46
N LEU A 42 -2.49 -18.65 1.38
CA LEU A 42 -2.92 -19.06 0.04
C LEU A 42 -3.14 -20.59 0.00
N ARG A 43 -2.18 -21.37 0.47
CA ARG A 43 -2.25 -22.84 0.48
C ARG A 43 -3.41 -23.39 1.32
N SER A 44 -3.68 -22.76 2.44
CA SER A 44 -4.83 -23.14 3.29
C SER A 44 -6.19 -22.67 2.76
N GLY A 45 -6.23 -21.86 1.70
CA GLY A 45 -7.46 -21.26 1.18
C GLY A 45 -8.02 -20.12 2.04
N LYS A 46 -7.32 -19.72 3.11
CA LYS A 46 -7.71 -18.58 3.94
C LYS A 46 -7.71 -17.29 3.14
N ILE A 47 -6.73 -17.12 2.26
CA ILE A 47 -6.67 -16.10 1.22
C ILE A 47 -6.87 -16.80 -0.12
N PHE A 48 -7.85 -16.36 -0.90
CA PHE A 48 -8.15 -16.91 -2.21
C PHE A 48 -7.12 -16.49 -3.27
N GLY A 49 -6.65 -15.25 -3.18
CA GLY A 49 -5.66 -14.71 -4.11
C GLY A 49 -4.95 -13.48 -3.57
N ALA A 50 -3.75 -13.22 -4.11
CA ALA A 50 -2.94 -12.07 -3.73
C ALA A 50 -2.39 -11.37 -4.97
N GLY A 51 -2.57 -10.03 -5.05
CA GLY A 51 -1.91 -9.15 -6.01
C GLY A 51 -0.84 -8.33 -5.30
N LEU A 52 0.42 -8.52 -5.65
CA LEU A 52 1.57 -7.91 -4.99
C LEU A 52 2.40 -7.11 -5.99
N ASP A 53 2.40 -5.79 -5.86
CA ASP A 53 3.32 -4.93 -6.62
C ASP A 53 4.60 -4.65 -5.83
N VAL A 54 4.60 -5.00 -4.56
CA VAL A 54 5.72 -4.82 -3.62
C VAL A 54 5.88 -6.06 -2.74
N THR A 55 7.13 -6.42 -2.44
CA THR A 55 7.50 -7.57 -1.61
C THR A 55 8.55 -7.18 -0.56
N ASP A 56 8.78 -8.05 0.41
CA ASP A 56 9.89 -7.90 1.35
C ASP A 56 10.52 -9.28 1.57
N PRO A 57 11.81 -9.47 1.16
CA PRO A 57 12.68 -8.50 0.49
C PRO A 57 12.24 -8.15 -0.94
N GLU A 58 12.78 -7.04 -1.46
CA GLU A 58 12.54 -6.62 -2.83
C GLU A 58 13.90 -6.39 -3.54
N PRO A 59 14.19 -7.07 -4.68
CA PRO A 59 13.29 -8.04 -5.36
C PRO A 59 13.07 -9.31 -4.55
N LEU A 60 11.93 -9.97 -4.77
CA LEU A 60 11.64 -11.25 -4.15
C LEU A 60 12.63 -12.30 -4.64
N PRO A 61 13.29 -13.09 -3.75
CA PRO A 61 14.23 -14.14 -4.15
C PRO A 61 13.65 -15.08 -5.19
N ALA A 62 14.49 -15.51 -6.14
CA ALA A 62 14.05 -16.33 -7.27
C ALA A 62 13.53 -17.72 -6.86
N ASP A 63 13.95 -18.21 -5.70
CA ASP A 63 13.54 -19.49 -5.11
C ASP A 63 12.37 -19.36 -4.13
N HIS A 64 11.83 -18.15 -3.96
CA HIS A 64 10.76 -17.94 -3.00
C HIS A 64 9.47 -18.66 -3.42
N PRO A 65 8.79 -19.38 -2.49
CA PRO A 65 7.61 -20.18 -2.80
C PRO A 65 6.44 -19.41 -3.44
N LEU A 66 6.32 -18.11 -3.17
CA LEU A 66 5.27 -17.25 -3.76
C LEU A 66 5.26 -17.28 -5.28
N TRP A 67 6.40 -17.47 -5.95
CA TRP A 67 6.46 -17.58 -7.41
C TRP A 67 5.68 -18.78 -7.96
N GLY A 68 5.59 -19.84 -7.17
CA GLY A 68 4.87 -21.06 -7.51
C GLY A 68 3.40 -21.11 -7.07
N GLU A 69 2.92 -20.10 -6.36
CA GLU A 69 1.54 -20.09 -5.84
C GLU A 69 0.55 -19.67 -6.91
N PRO A 70 -0.40 -20.53 -7.34
CA PRO A 70 -1.36 -20.21 -8.41
C PRO A 70 -2.24 -18.99 -8.11
N GLY A 71 -2.47 -18.71 -6.83
CA GLY A 71 -3.25 -17.57 -6.38
C GLY A 71 -2.45 -16.27 -6.25
N ALA A 72 -1.15 -16.24 -6.54
CA ALA A 72 -0.32 -15.05 -6.44
C ALA A 72 -0.05 -14.41 -7.79
N ILE A 73 -0.29 -13.11 -7.91
CA ILE A 73 0.13 -12.28 -9.03
C ILE A 73 1.14 -11.28 -8.51
N ILE A 74 2.36 -11.30 -9.06
CA ILE A 74 3.45 -10.41 -8.65
C ILE A 74 3.82 -9.51 -9.81
N THR A 75 3.86 -8.21 -9.57
CA THR A 75 4.29 -7.19 -10.54
C THR A 75 5.54 -6.46 -10.03
N PRO A 76 6.39 -5.90 -10.91
CA PRO A 76 7.72 -5.41 -10.55
C PRO A 76 7.69 -3.97 -10.03
N HIS A 77 6.96 -3.68 -8.97
CA HIS A 77 6.86 -2.37 -8.31
C HIS A 77 6.59 -1.23 -9.31
N ASN A 78 5.55 -1.39 -10.09
CA ASN A 78 5.25 -0.44 -11.18
C ASN A 78 3.86 0.22 -11.07
N SER A 79 3.07 -0.10 -10.06
CA SER A 79 1.73 0.47 -9.85
C SER A 79 1.73 1.98 -9.63
N GLY A 80 2.82 2.54 -9.08
CA GLY A 80 2.98 3.97 -8.84
C GLY A 80 3.66 4.73 -9.97
N LYS A 81 3.95 4.10 -11.12
CA LYS A 81 4.58 4.78 -12.26
C LYS A 81 3.58 5.66 -13.01
N PHE A 82 4.12 6.63 -13.76
CA PHE A 82 3.36 7.57 -14.60
C PHE A 82 2.77 6.92 -15.87
N SER A 83 2.34 5.68 -15.78
CA SER A 83 1.82 4.91 -16.93
C SER A 83 0.47 5.45 -17.42
N LEU A 84 -0.25 6.16 -16.57
CA LEU A 84 -1.52 6.80 -16.92
C LEU A 84 -1.28 8.30 -17.12
N PRO A 85 -1.60 8.86 -18.30
CA PRO A 85 -1.49 10.31 -18.57
C PRO A 85 -2.17 11.15 -17.48
N LYS A 86 -3.34 10.73 -17.02
CA LYS A 86 -4.08 11.40 -15.95
C LYS A 86 -3.30 11.54 -14.63
N THR A 87 -2.39 10.60 -14.34
CA THR A 87 -1.56 10.67 -13.12
C THR A 87 -0.59 11.85 -13.20
N LEU A 88 0.04 12.04 -14.35
CA LEU A 88 0.96 13.15 -14.57
C LEU A 88 0.21 14.49 -14.51
N ASP A 89 -0.93 14.59 -15.18
CA ASP A 89 -1.77 15.80 -15.17
C ASP A 89 -2.15 16.18 -13.74
N ASN A 90 -2.62 15.22 -12.94
CA ASN A 90 -2.98 15.48 -11.55
C ASN A 90 -1.79 15.97 -10.70
N ILE A 91 -0.59 15.42 -10.92
CA ILE A 91 0.62 15.87 -10.21
C ILE A 91 0.97 17.30 -10.58
N VAL A 92 0.94 17.61 -11.88
CA VAL A 92 1.21 18.97 -12.39
C VAL A 92 0.18 19.97 -11.84
N ASP A 93 -1.10 19.62 -11.85
CA ASP A 93 -2.17 20.46 -11.32
C ASP A 93 -1.96 20.75 -9.82
N ILE A 94 -1.66 19.73 -9.02
CA ILE A 94 -1.36 19.91 -7.59
C ILE A 94 -0.13 20.81 -7.39
N PHE A 95 0.91 20.61 -8.19
CA PHE A 95 2.12 21.42 -8.12
C PHE A 95 1.84 22.89 -8.45
N ILE A 96 1.16 23.16 -9.57
CA ILE A 96 0.82 24.52 -10.00
C ILE A 96 -0.08 25.19 -8.96
N HIS A 97 -1.06 24.46 -8.43
CA HIS A 97 -1.96 24.97 -7.40
C HIS A 97 -1.15 25.39 -6.14
N ASN A 98 -0.29 24.54 -5.65
CA ASN A 98 0.54 24.83 -4.49
C ASN A 98 1.56 25.95 -4.74
N LEU A 99 2.12 26.05 -5.95
CA LEU A 99 3.00 27.15 -6.32
C LEU A 99 2.29 28.50 -6.25
N LYS A 100 1.06 28.60 -6.75
CA LYS A 100 0.22 29.80 -6.64
C LYS A 100 -0.05 30.17 -5.19
N ARG A 101 -0.38 29.17 -4.34
CA ARG A 101 -0.60 29.39 -2.91
C ARG A 101 0.67 29.87 -2.20
N TYR A 102 1.81 29.28 -2.51
CA TYR A 102 3.10 29.70 -1.97
C TYR A 102 3.43 31.14 -2.34
N ALA A 103 3.26 31.52 -3.61
CA ALA A 103 3.48 32.88 -4.07
C ALA A 103 2.54 33.91 -3.41
N ALA A 104 1.34 33.47 -3.01
CA ALA A 104 0.37 34.30 -2.30
C ALA A 104 0.55 34.29 -0.76
N GLY A 105 1.55 33.59 -0.22
CA GLY A 105 1.75 33.44 1.23
C GLY A 105 0.67 32.59 1.94
N LEU A 106 -0.05 31.77 1.17
CA LEU A 106 -1.11 30.90 1.70
C LEU A 106 -0.53 29.51 2.11
N PRO A 107 -1.17 28.82 3.06
CA PRO A 107 -0.79 27.46 3.40
C PRO A 107 -0.86 26.53 2.18
N LEU A 108 0.07 25.56 2.08
CA LEU A 108 0.05 24.57 1.01
C LEU A 108 -1.00 23.49 1.30
N ASP A 109 -1.63 22.99 0.23
CA ASP A 109 -2.52 21.83 0.32
C ASP A 109 -1.71 20.53 0.34
N ASN A 110 -2.27 19.47 0.93
CA ASN A 110 -1.62 18.16 1.07
C ASN A 110 -0.27 18.18 1.80
N GLN A 111 -0.07 19.16 2.68
CA GLN A 111 1.15 19.24 3.49
C GLN A 111 1.27 18.01 4.40
N VAL A 112 2.38 17.28 4.28
CA VAL A 112 2.65 16.08 5.09
C VAL A 112 3.08 16.50 6.50
N ASN A 113 2.38 16.02 7.50
CA ASN A 113 2.80 16.14 8.89
C ASN A 113 4.02 15.26 9.12
N ARG A 114 5.12 15.85 9.60
CA ARG A 114 6.40 15.14 9.79
C ARG A 114 6.34 14.08 10.89
N THR A 115 5.43 14.21 11.85
CA THR A 115 5.24 13.26 12.93
C THR A 115 4.39 12.08 12.50
N THR A 116 3.23 12.34 11.89
CA THR A 116 2.30 11.28 11.46
C THR A 116 2.68 10.68 10.10
N ARG A 117 3.46 11.40 9.28
CA ARG A 117 3.84 11.07 7.90
C ARG A 117 2.67 10.98 6.92
N TYR A 118 1.52 11.53 7.28
CA TYR A 118 0.35 11.64 6.42
C TYR A 118 0.01 13.09 6.17
N ALA A 119 -0.68 13.36 5.05
CA ALA A 119 -1.21 14.69 4.80
C ALA A 119 -2.22 15.04 5.90
N ALA A 120 -2.16 16.25 6.42
CA ALA A 120 -3.17 16.76 7.33
C ALA A 120 -4.49 16.88 6.57
N ASP A 121 -5.54 16.26 7.12
CA ASP A 121 -6.89 16.42 6.57
C ASP A 121 -7.33 17.86 6.79
N GLN A 122 -7.58 18.61 5.72
CA GLN A 122 -7.98 20.01 5.81
C GLN A 122 -9.37 20.20 6.46
N ASN A 123 -10.10 19.10 6.68
CA ASN A 123 -11.45 19.11 7.26
C ASN A 123 -11.54 18.44 8.64
N GLY A 124 -10.41 18.19 9.33
CA GLY A 124 -10.42 17.69 10.72
C GLY A 124 -11.00 16.29 10.95
N GLY A 125 -11.21 15.51 9.90
CA GLY A 125 -11.74 14.16 9.99
C GLY A 125 -10.92 13.15 9.20
N HIS A 126 -10.56 12.05 9.80
CA HIS A 126 -10.09 10.87 9.08
C HIS A 126 -11.22 10.41 8.15
N ARG A 127 -11.17 10.78 6.87
CA ARG A 127 -11.93 10.03 5.87
C ARG A 127 -11.29 8.66 5.72
N LEU A 128 -11.68 7.73 6.57
CA LEU A 128 -11.69 6.34 6.20
C LEU A 128 -12.52 6.25 4.91
N LEU A 129 -11.94 5.65 3.88
CA LEU A 129 -12.63 5.26 2.66
C LEU A 129 -13.82 4.35 3.05
N SER A 130 -14.95 4.97 3.33
CA SER A 130 -16.23 4.31 3.44
C SER A 130 -17.05 4.75 2.25
N THR A 131 -16.75 4.18 1.08
CA THR A 131 -17.72 3.99 -0.03
C THR A 131 -17.02 3.22 -1.14
N LEU A 132 -17.10 1.93 -1.06
CA LEU A 132 -17.31 1.01 -2.18
C LEU A 132 -18.17 -0.14 -1.66
#